data_6416da02ce712f4deaf1294a679a918f
#
_entry.id   6416da02ce712f4deaf1294a679a918f
#
_cell.length_a   1.000
_cell.length_b   1.000
_cell.length_c   1.000
_cell.angle_alpha   90.00
_cell.angle_beta   90.00
_cell.angle_gamma   90.00
#
_symmetry.space_group_name_H-M   'P 1'
#
loop_
_entity.id
_entity.type
_entity.pdbx_description
1 polymer ?
#
loop_
_entity_poly.entity_id
_entity_poly.type
_entity_poly.pdbx_seq_one_letter_code
_entity_poly.pdbx_strand_id
1 'polypeptide(L)'
;TLKRIQEKDSYIAKTIKTLNETGAMEAVSFLTELHVKGRDTYWKIRQAVEATQDALYTFLQLKTKKGELRRPIRKIIFNVPTRRELPIGERALAHGLAIATGMKTAKDVANMPPNICNPVYLLEQAQLLEKAYENLHVSSVNEKQMAELGMNSYLAVGRGSANESIMTIMEHKGGPADQAPI
;
A
#
# COMPACT_ATOMS: atom_id res chain seq x y z
N THR A 1 5.00 22.57 -9.97
CA THR A 1 3.69 21.87 -9.90
C THR A 1 3.83 20.60 -9.07
N LEU A 2 4.84 19.73 -9.31
CA LEU A 2 5.16 18.57 -8.47
C LEU A 2 5.51 18.98 -7.04
N LYS A 3 6.27 20.03 -6.85
CA LYS A 3 6.65 20.56 -5.53
C LYS A 3 5.45 20.91 -4.66
N ARG A 4 4.39 21.54 -5.22
CA ARG A 4 3.16 21.85 -4.48
C ARG A 4 2.32 20.62 -4.11
N ILE A 5 2.40 19.54 -4.89
CA ILE A 5 1.74 18.28 -4.58
C ILE A 5 2.46 17.62 -3.40
N GLN A 6 3.77 17.50 -3.45
CA GLN A 6 4.61 17.00 -2.37
C GLN A 6 4.46 17.81 -1.07
N GLU A 7 4.35 19.15 -1.19
CA GLU A 7 4.08 20.03 -0.04
C GLU A 7 2.73 19.71 0.62
N LYS A 8 1.66 19.48 -0.16
CA LYS A 8 0.33 19.15 0.40
C LYS A 8 0.31 17.81 1.13
N ASP A 9 0.92 16.79 0.56
CA ASP A 9 1.05 15.48 1.20
C ASP A 9 1.86 15.59 2.50
N SER A 10 2.90 16.41 2.50
CA SER A 10 3.68 16.75 3.69
C SER A 10 2.85 17.46 4.76
N TYR A 11 1.93 18.38 4.39
CA TYR A 11 1.05 19.05 5.36
C TYR A 11 0.05 18.09 5.98
N ILE A 12 -0.60 17.24 5.19
CA ILE A 12 -1.54 16.22 5.68
C ILE A 12 -0.80 15.27 6.64
N ALA A 13 0.32 14.72 6.20
CA ALA A 13 1.10 13.79 7.01
C ALA A 13 1.55 14.41 8.34
N LYS A 14 2.01 15.66 8.33
CA LYS A 14 2.40 16.41 9.53
C LYS A 14 1.23 16.61 10.48
N THR A 15 0.09 17.07 9.95
CA THR A 15 -1.13 17.29 10.74
C THR A 15 -1.59 16.00 11.39
N ILE A 16 -1.62 14.89 10.65
CA ILE A 16 -2.06 13.60 11.17
C ILE A 16 -1.10 13.07 12.25
N LYS A 17 0.21 13.19 12.06
CA LYS A 17 1.20 12.81 13.09
C LYS A 17 1.00 13.62 14.36
N THR A 18 0.85 14.93 14.25
CA THR A 18 0.61 15.80 15.40
C THR A 18 -0.71 15.45 16.11
N LEU A 19 -1.80 15.24 15.37
CA LEU A 19 -3.08 14.81 15.94
C LEU A 19 -2.94 13.47 16.68
N ASN A 20 -2.24 12.51 16.11
CA ASN A 20 -2.01 11.21 16.74
C ASN A 20 -1.21 11.31 18.04
N GLU A 21 -0.35 12.32 18.19
CA GLU A 21 0.40 12.61 19.41
C GLU A 21 -0.46 13.25 20.51
N THR A 22 -1.55 13.94 20.15
CA THR A 22 -2.45 14.58 21.12
C THR A 22 -3.35 13.60 21.87
N GLY A 23 -3.48 12.36 21.36
CA GLY A 23 -4.42 11.37 21.89
C GLY A 23 -5.87 11.60 21.44
N ALA A 24 -6.12 12.50 20.48
CA ALA A 24 -7.43 12.67 19.85
C ALA A 24 -7.82 11.39 19.11
N MET A 25 -9.00 10.86 19.41
CA MET A 25 -9.49 9.62 18.77
C MET A 25 -10.25 9.86 17.48
N GLU A 26 -10.81 11.05 17.30
CA GLU A 26 -11.58 11.44 16.13
C GLU A 26 -11.14 12.83 15.64
N ALA A 27 -11.16 13.03 14.33
CA ALA A 27 -10.88 14.33 13.72
C ALA A 27 -11.75 14.55 12.48
N VAL A 28 -12.06 15.81 12.20
CA VAL A 28 -12.67 16.24 10.93
C VAL A 28 -11.65 17.07 10.19
N SER A 29 -11.40 16.71 8.94
CA SER A 29 -10.43 17.39 8.07
C SER A 29 -11.13 18.19 6.99
N PHE A 30 -10.87 19.48 6.96
CA PHE A 30 -11.27 20.41 5.89
C PHE A 30 -10.12 20.67 4.90
N LEU A 31 -8.98 20.01 5.04
CA LEU A 31 -7.84 20.18 4.13
C LEU A 31 -8.14 19.77 2.68
N THR A 32 -9.17 18.96 2.49
CA THR A 32 -9.69 18.56 1.18
C THR A 32 -10.39 19.70 0.43
N GLU A 33 -10.81 20.78 1.12
CA GLU A 33 -11.40 21.97 0.53
C GLU A 33 -10.37 22.92 -0.09
N LEU A 34 -9.12 22.81 0.31
CA LEU A 34 -8.05 23.65 -0.19
C LEU A 34 -7.95 23.53 -1.73
N HIS A 35 -7.86 24.69 -2.38
CA HIS A 35 -7.71 24.72 -3.83
C HIS A 35 -6.35 24.18 -4.26
N VAL A 36 -6.37 23.17 -5.13
CA VAL A 36 -5.18 22.63 -5.80
C VAL A 36 -5.40 22.73 -7.30
N LYS A 37 -4.58 23.54 -7.98
CA LYS A 37 -4.71 23.78 -9.41
C LYS A 37 -4.67 22.47 -10.22
N GLY A 38 -5.70 22.23 -11.04
CA GLY A 38 -5.79 21.07 -11.92
C GLY A 38 -6.12 19.76 -11.20
N ARG A 39 -6.64 19.82 -9.97
CA ARG A 39 -7.05 18.64 -9.20
C ARG A 39 -8.48 18.77 -8.72
N ASP A 40 -9.26 17.71 -8.96
CA ASP A 40 -10.66 17.59 -8.56
C ASP A 40 -10.83 17.07 -7.13
N THR A 41 -12.06 16.98 -6.67
CA THR A 41 -12.42 16.45 -5.36
C THR A 41 -12.03 14.99 -5.20
N TYR A 42 -12.18 14.17 -6.24
CA TYR A 42 -11.76 12.77 -6.22
C TYR A 42 -10.26 12.65 -5.90
N TRP A 43 -9.42 13.37 -6.64
CA TRP A 43 -7.97 13.32 -6.43
C TRP A 43 -7.59 13.81 -5.02
N LYS A 44 -8.21 14.90 -4.56
CA LYS A 44 -7.89 15.51 -3.25
C LYS A 44 -8.21 14.58 -2.08
N ILE A 45 -9.37 13.90 -2.12
CA ILE A 45 -9.78 12.97 -1.07
C ILE A 45 -8.94 11.69 -1.12
N ARG A 46 -8.76 11.09 -2.30
CA ARG A 46 -7.92 9.90 -2.44
C ARG A 46 -6.52 10.14 -1.89
N GLN A 47 -5.89 11.24 -2.29
CA GLN A 47 -4.56 11.60 -1.83
C GLN A 47 -4.50 11.87 -0.31
N ALA A 48 -5.55 12.49 0.25
CA ALA A 48 -5.64 12.72 1.69
C ALA A 48 -5.72 11.40 2.48
N VAL A 49 -6.45 10.42 1.96
CA VAL A 49 -6.54 9.07 2.56
C VAL A 49 -5.19 8.35 2.49
N GLU A 50 -4.56 8.33 1.33
CA GLU A 50 -3.24 7.70 1.13
C GLU A 50 -2.19 8.31 2.07
N ALA A 51 -2.08 9.65 2.11
CA ALA A 51 -1.15 10.35 2.98
C ALA A 51 -1.43 10.13 4.49
N THR A 52 -2.70 10.02 4.86
CA THR A 52 -3.11 9.71 6.23
C THR A 52 -2.68 8.31 6.64
N GLN A 53 -2.97 7.32 5.83
CA GLN A 53 -2.60 5.93 6.10
C GLN A 53 -1.08 5.75 6.12
N ASP A 54 -0.36 6.43 5.23
CA ASP A 54 1.10 6.44 5.19
C ASP A 54 1.70 7.06 6.48
N ALA A 55 1.14 8.18 6.94
CA ALA A 55 1.59 8.87 8.14
C ALA A 55 1.36 8.06 9.43
N LEU A 56 0.33 7.21 9.46
CA LEU A 56 -0.01 6.36 10.60
C LEU A 56 0.64 4.99 10.54
N TYR A 57 1.30 4.66 9.43
CA TYR A 57 1.96 3.37 9.29
C TYR A 57 3.06 3.16 10.31
N THR A 58 3.03 2.01 10.98
CA THR A 58 4.07 1.59 11.91
C THR A 58 4.31 0.09 11.78
N PHE A 59 5.55 -0.30 11.56
CA PHE A 59 5.94 -1.71 11.54
C PHE A 59 6.17 -2.22 12.97
N LEU A 60 5.32 -3.15 13.42
CA LEU A 60 5.33 -3.67 14.81
C LEU A 60 5.53 -5.20 14.89
N GLN A 61 5.63 -5.90 13.75
CA GLN A 61 5.58 -7.38 13.72
C GLN A 61 6.69 -8.04 14.56
N LEU A 62 7.88 -7.44 14.59
CA LEU A 62 9.04 -8.01 15.30
C LEU A 62 9.38 -7.28 16.61
N LYS A 63 8.55 -6.33 17.03
CA LYS A 63 8.79 -5.62 18.29
C LYS A 63 8.25 -6.41 19.47
N THR A 64 9.14 -6.80 20.38
CA THR A 64 8.80 -7.46 21.64
C THR A 64 8.10 -6.50 22.62
N LYS A 65 8.55 -5.24 22.68
CA LYS A 65 7.88 -4.15 23.40
C LYS A 65 7.09 -3.33 22.39
N LYS A 66 5.80 -3.55 22.31
CA LYS A 66 4.89 -2.74 21.49
C LYS A 66 4.59 -1.42 22.14
N GLY A 67 5.49 -0.78 22.82
CA GLY A 67 5.32 0.48 23.54
C GLY A 67 3.92 0.66 24.17
N GLU A 68 3.73 1.50 25.16
CA GLU A 68 2.38 1.96 25.50
C GLU A 68 1.86 2.76 24.31
N LEU A 69 1.11 2.08 23.41
CA LEU A 69 0.42 2.75 22.32
C LEU A 69 -0.54 3.75 22.95
N ARG A 70 -0.16 5.04 22.97
CA ARG A 70 -1.11 6.11 23.16
C ARG A 70 -2.30 5.82 22.26
N ARG A 71 -3.52 6.11 22.75
CA ARG A 71 -4.76 5.88 22.00
C ARG A 71 -4.61 6.47 20.60
N PRO A 72 -4.49 5.64 19.53
CA PRO A 72 -4.31 6.16 18.18
C PRO A 72 -5.61 6.81 17.71
N ILE A 73 -5.48 7.71 16.74
CA ILE A 73 -6.62 8.24 16.02
C ILE A 73 -7.38 7.09 15.34
N ARG A 74 -8.68 7.01 15.55
CA ARG A 74 -9.53 5.90 15.10
C ARG A 74 -10.43 6.28 13.93
N LYS A 75 -10.77 7.57 13.84
CA LYS A 75 -11.73 8.07 12.87
C LYS A 75 -11.29 9.42 12.34
N ILE A 76 -11.22 9.52 11.02
CA ILE A 76 -11.01 10.79 10.33
C ILE A 76 -12.14 10.96 9.33
N ILE A 77 -12.82 12.09 9.40
CA ILE A 77 -13.88 12.48 8.48
C ILE A 77 -13.27 13.50 7.51
N PHE A 78 -13.30 13.20 6.22
CA PHE A 78 -12.91 14.16 5.18
C PHE A 78 -14.15 14.88 4.66
N ASN A 79 -14.12 16.21 4.68
CA ASN A 79 -15.22 17.00 4.19
C ASN A 79 -15.21 17.08 2.65
N VAL A 80 -16.40 17.18 2.07
CA VAL A 80 -16.63 17.48 0.65
C VAL A 80 -17.29 18.84 0.50
N PRO A 81 -16.95 19.66 -0.52
CA PRO A 81 -17.47 21.01 -0.64
C PRO A 81 -19.00 21.08 -0.76
N THR A 82 -19.60 20.11 -1.42
CA THR A 82 -21.05 20.07 -1.64
C THR A 82 -21.60 18.65 -1.51
N ARG A 83 -22.89 18.54 -1.14
CA ARG A 83 -23.58 17.24 -1.06
C ARG A 83 -23.59 16.49 -2.41
N ARG A 84 -23.52 17.19 -3.53
CA ARG A 84 -23.47 16.57 -4.88
C ARG A 84 -22.15 15.83 -5.13
N GLU A 85 -21.09 16.21 -4.43
CA GLU A 85 -19.77 15.57 -4.56
C GLU A 85 -19.59 14.37 -3.60
N LEU A 86 -20.56 14.09 -2.74
CA LEU A 86 -20.47 12.98 -1.80
C LEU A 86 -20.20 11.62 -2.48
N PRO A 87 -20.89 11.22 -3.57
CA PRO A 87 -20.60 9.94 -4.24
C PRO A 87 -19.16 9.88 -4.81
N ILE A 88 -18.65 11.03 -5.27
CA ILE A 88 -17.27 11.16 -5.76
C ILE A 88 -16.29 10.97 -4.59
N GLY A 89 -16.59 11.58 -3.45
CA GLY A 89 -15.81 11.45 -2.22
C GLY A 89 -15.77 10.03 -1.68
N GLU A 90 -16.91 9.34 -1.63
CA GLU A 90 -17.03 7.95 -1.19
C GLU A 90 -16.21 7.01 -2.09
N ARG A 91 -16.30 7.17 -3.40
CA ARG A 91 -15.48 6.42 -4.35
C ARG A 91 -13.99 6.70 -4.17
N ALA A 92 -13.61 7.96 -3.98
CA ALA A 92 -12.22 8.35 -3.73
C ALA A 92 -11.68 7.76 -2.42
N LEU A 93 -12.51 7.73 -1.38
CA LEU A 93 -12.19 7.09 -0.10
C LEU A 93 -11.93 5.58 -0.27
N ALA A 94 -12.85 4.88 -0.94
CA ALA A 94 -12.71 3.45 -1.19
C ALA A 94 -11.43 3.12 -1.97
N HIS A 95 -11.16 3.86 -3.04
CA HIS A 95 -9.93 3.68 -3.83
C HIS A 95 -8.66 4.03 -3.04
N GLY A 96 -8.68 5.12 -2.26
CA GLY A 96 -7.56 5.50 -1.40
C GLY A 96 -7.25 4.45 -0.32
N LEU A 97 -8.28 3.86 0.29
CA LEU A 97 -8.11 2.77 1.26
C LEU A 97 -7.55 1.50 0.61
N ALA A 98 -8.01 1.14 -0.60
CA ALA A 98 -7.51 -0.01 -1.33
C ALA A 98 -6.01 0.16 -1.66
N ILE A 99 -5.62 1.32 -2.19
CA ILE A 99 -4.21 1.66 -2.48
C ILE A 99 -3.38 1.63 -1.20
N ALA A 100 -3.85 2.26 -0.12
CA ALA A 100 -3.14 2.30 1.15
C ALA A 100 -2.95 0.91 1.77
N THR A 101 -3.94 0.00 1.60
CA THR A 101 -3.82 -1.40 2.02
C THR A 101 -2.73 -2.12 1.25
N GLY A 102 -2.67 -1.98 -0.07
CA GLY A 102 -1.60 -2.53 -0.90
C GLY A 102 -0.22 -1.98 -0.51
N MET A 103 -0.12 -0.65 -0.31
CA MET A 103 1.11 -0.01 0.15
C MET A 103 1.55 -0.53 1.52
N LYS A 104 0.60 -0.73 2.44
CA LYS A 104 0.90 -1.30 3.77
C LYS A 104 1.45 -2.71 3.64
N THR A 105 0.84 -3.57 2.84
CA THR A 105 1.30 -4.94 2.58
C THR A 105 2.72 -4.95 2.03
N ALA A 106 3.00 -4.12 1.02
CA ALA A 106 4.34 -3.99 0.46
C ALA A 106 5.38 -3.51 1.49
N LYS A 107 5.02 -2.53 2.32
CA LYS A 107 5.89 -2.04 3.40
C LYS A 107 6.12 -3.08 4.48
N ASP A 108 5.11 -3.85 4.86
CA ASP A 108 5.23 -4.90 5.85
C ASP A 108 6.25 -5.96 5.39
N VAL A 109 6.19 -6.38 4.14
CA VAL A 109 7.14 -7.31 3.52
C VAL A 109 8.54 -6.69 3.41
N ALA A 110 8.65 -5.44 2.94
CA ALA A 110 9.93 -4.75 2.76
C ALA A 110 10.67 -4.45 4.07
N ASN A 111 9.95 -4.34 5.20
CA ASN A 111 10.53 -4.12 6.52
C ASN A 111 10.91 -5.43 7.25
N MET A 112 10.60 -6.59 6.67
CA MET A 112 11.04 -7.87 7.23
C MET A 112 12.55 -8.07 7.04
N PRO A 113 13.25 -8.64 8.03
CA PRO A 113 14.67 -8.93 7.90
C PRO A 113 14.90 -10.09 6.91
N PRO A 114 16.08 -10.17 6.27
CA PRO A 114 16.36 -11.11 5.19
C PRO A 114 16.35 -12.57 5.61
N ASN A 115 16.53 -12.87 6.90
CA ASN A 115 16.39 -14.22 7.43
C ASN A 115 14.95 -14.73 7.46
N ILE A 116 13.97 -13.83 7.35
CA ILE A 116 12.54 -14.15 7.23
C ILE A 116 12.07 -13.90 5.79
N CYS A 117 12.28 -12.69 5.28
CA CYS A 117 11.87 -12.30 3.93
C CYS A 117 12.87 -12.80 2.89
N ASN A 118 12.77 -14.06 2.55
CA ASN A 118 13.46 -14.73 1.46
C ASN A 118 12.48 -15.03 0.30
N PRO A 119 12.91 -15.58 -0.85
CA PRO A 119 12.02 -15.85 -1.98
C PRO A 119 10.84 -16.76 -1.65
N VAL A 120 11.02 -17.75 -0.79
CA VAL A 120 9.93 -18.66 -0.32
C VAL A 120 8.88 -17.88 0.42
N TYR A 121 9.29 -17.03 1.38
CA TYR A 121 8.36 -16.17 2.13
C TYR A 121 7.56 -15.23 1.21
N LEU A 122 8.21 -14.65 0.20
CA LEU A 122 7.51 -13.80 -0.78
C LEU A 122 6.43 -14.57 -1.55
N LEU A 123 6.72 -15.79 -1.97
CA LEU A 123 5.74 -16.67 -2.60
C LEU A 123 4.57 -16.98 -1.65
N GLU A 124 4.84 -17.29 -0.40
CA GLU A 124 3.80 -17.54 0.61
C GLU A 124 2.90 -16.33 0.81
N GLN A 125 3.49 -15.12 0.89
CA GLN A 125 2.71 -13.89 1.00
C GLN A 125 1.83 -13.64 -0.23
N ALA A 126 2.34 -13.90 -1.43
CA ALA A 126 1.57 -13.80 -2.67
C ALA A 126 0.40 -14.80 -2.68
N GLN A 127 0.62 -16.05 -2.26
CA GLN A 127 -0.42 -17.07 -2.14
C GLN A 127 -1.50 -16.72 -1.10
N LEU A 128 -1.14 -16.00 -0.02
CA LEU A 128 -2.13 -15.48 0.92
C LEU A 128 -3.01 -14.42 0.29
N LEU A 129 -2.44 -13.56 -0.57
CA LEU A 129 -3.22 -12.59 -1.34
C LEU A 129 -4.14 -13.28 -2.36
N GLU A 130 -3.69 -14.32 -3.06
CA GLU A 130 -4.52 -15.11 -3.96
C GLU A 130 -5.75 -15.68 -3.25
N LYS A 131 -5.59 -16.21 -2.04
CA LYS A 131 -6.71 -16.70 -1.23
C LYS A 131 -7.69 -15.62 -0.80
N ALA A 132 -7.23 -14.37 -0.70
CA ALA A 132 -8.03 -13.24 -0.26
C ALA A 132 -8.75 -12.52 -1.41
N TYR A 133 -8.27 -12.67 -2.66
CA TYR A 133 -8.77 -11.92 -3.82
C TYR A 133 -8.98 -12.85 -5.02
N GLU A 134 -10.24 -13.07 -5.39
CA GLU A 134 -10.65 -14.00 -6.46
C GLU A 134 -10.04 -13.69 -7.84
N ASN A 135 -9.74 -12.42 -8.11
CA ASN A 135 -9.18 -11.98 -9.39
C ASN A 135 -7.64 -12.02 -9.43
N LEU A 136 -7.00 -12.52 -8.38
CA LEU A 136 -5.54 -12.64 -8.30
C LEU A 136 -5.15 -14.11 -8.43
N HIS A 137 -4.26 -14.42 -9.38
CA HIS A 137 -3.69 -15.74 -9.56
C HIS A 137 -2.19 -15.69 -9.32
N VAL A 138 -1.67 -16.68 -8.59
CA VAL A 138 -0.26 -16.76 -8.25
C VAL A 138 0.34 -18.06 -8.78
N SER A 139 1.43 -17.92 -9.52
CA SER A 139 2.25 -19.03 -9.95
C SER A 139 3.72 -18.77 -9.60
N SER A 140 4.53 -19.81 -9.68
CA SER A 140 5.95 -19.68 -9.39
C SER A 140 6.79 -20.52 -10.32
N VAL A 141 8.04 -20.08 -10.54
CA VAL A 141 9.08 -20.83 -11.28
C VAL A 141 10.24 -21.05 -10.32
N ASN A 142 10.56 -22.31 -10.04
CA ASN A 142 11.69 -22.71 -9.17
C ASN A 142 13.00 -22.83 -9.95
N GLU A 143 14.12 -23.06 -9.28
CA GLU A 143 15.45 -23.13 -9.88
C GLU A 143 15.57 -24.18 -10.99
N LYS A 144 14.95 -25.36 -10.81
CA LYS A 144 14.97 -26.42 -11.81
C LYS A 144 14.25 -25.97 -13.09
N GLN A 145 13.07 -25.41 -12.96
CA GLN A 145 12.29 -24.89 -14.08
C GLN A 145 13.01 -23.70 -14.76
N MET A 146 13.67 -22.84 -13.98
CA MET A 146 14.48 -21.75 -14.53
C MET A 146 15.64 -22.27 -15.36
N ALA A 147 16.31 -23.35 -14.93
CA ALA A 147 17.38 -23.97 -15.67
C ALA A 147 16.89 -24.58 -17.00
N GLU A 148 15.74 -25.27 -16.97
CA GLU A 148 15.08 -25.82 -18.15
C GLU A 148 14.68 -24.74 -19.17
N LEU A 149 14.27 -23.56 -18.65
CA LEU A 149 13.91 -22.39 -19.47
C LEU A 149 15.12 -21.55 -19.95
N GLY A 150 16.34 -21.91 -19.54
CA GLY A 150 17.55 -21.17 -19.89
C GLY A 150 17.72 -19.83 -19.18
N MET A 151 17.07 -19.62 -18.03
CA MET A 151 17.10 -18.36 -17.26
C MET A 151 18.40 -18.19 -16.47
N ASN A 152 19.55 -18.35 -17.13
CA ASN A 152 20.87 -18.40 -16.51
C ASN A 152 21.26 -17.12 -15.77
N SER A 153 20.85 -15.95 -16.26
CA SER A 153 21.10 -14.66 -15.61
C SER A 153 20.40 -14.56 -14.25
N TYR A 154 19.18 -15.08 -14.16
CA TYR A 154 18.41 -15.13 -12.92
C TYR A 154 19.09 -16.07 -11.92
N LEU A 155 19.42 -17.27 -12.35
CA LEU A 155 20.11 -18.29 -11.53
C LEU A 155 21.49 -17.83 -11.06
N ALA A 156 22.23 -17.06 -11.87
CA ALA A 156 23.55 -16.55 -11.50
C ALA A 156 23.50 -15.66 -10.24
N VAL A 157 22.44 -14.89 -10.05
CA VAL A 157 22.23 -14.05 -8.86
C VAL A 157 21.94 -14.92 -7.63
N GLY A 158 21.12 -15.97 -7.78
CA GLY A 158 20.71 -16.84 -6.68
C GLY A 158 21.81 -17.78 -6.17
N ARG A 159 22.81 -18.11 -6.99
CA ARG A 159 23.88 -19.08 -6.63
C ARG A 159 24.69 -18.74 -5.39
N GLY A 160 24.70 -17.48 -4.97
CA GLY A 160 25.36 -17.04 -3.73
C GLY A 160 24.51 -17.20 -2.48
N SER A 161 23.28 -17.66 -2.60
CA SER A 161 22.32 -17.80 -1.50
C SER A 161 22.15 -19.26 -1.08
N ALA A 162 21.94 -19.50 0.22
CA ALA A 162 21.48 -20.79 0.73
C ALA A 162 19.97 -21.01 0.54
N ASN A 163 19.23 -19.94 0.25
CA ASN A 163 17.81 -20.02 -0.07
C ASN A 163 17.62 -20.24 -1.56
N GLU A 164 16.65 -21.08 -1.92
CA GLU A 164 16.30 -21.35 -3.31
C GLU A 164 15.80 -20.06 -4.00
N SER A 165 16.21 -19.89 -5.26
CA SER A 165 15.69 -18.83 -6.11
C SER A 165 14.29 -19.20 -6.59
N ILE A 166 13.33 -18.30 -6.37
CA ILE A 166 11.95 -18.45 -6.82
C ILE A 166 11.51 -17.18 -7.53
N MET A 167 10.96 -17.34 -8.71
CA MET A 167 10.24 -16.26 -9.38
C MET A 167 8.76 -16.39 -9.06
N THR A 168 8.22 -15.44 -8.33
CA THR A 168 6.79 -15.35 -8.03
C THR A 168 6.11 -14.52 -9.10
N ILE A 169 5.07 -15.05 -9.71
CA ILE A 169 4.27 -14.38 -10.74
C ILE A 169 2.89 -14.13 -10.16
N MET A 170 2.48 -12.87 -10.17
CA MET A 170 1.15 -12.43 -9.71
C MET A 170 0.39 -11.87 -10.91
N GLU A 171 -0.74 -12.47 -11.24
CA GLU A 171 -1.58 -12.11 -12.38
C GLU A 171 -2.93 -11.62 -11.86
N HIS A 172 -3.23 -10.33 -12.07
CA HIS A 172 -4.51 -9.74 -11.70
C HIS A 172 -5.45 -9.67 -12.91
N LYS A 173 -6.55 -10.41 -12.87
CA LYS A 173 -7.56 -10.48 -13.95
C LYS A 173 -8.79 -9.64 -13.63
N GLY A 174 -8.59 -8.33 -13.49
CA GLY A 174 -9.66 -7.38 -13.16
C GLY A 174 -10.17 -6.53 -14.34
N GLY A 175 -9.55 -6.65 -15.51
CA GLY A 175 -9.95 -5.97 -16.74
C GLY A 175 -10.82 -6.83 -17.65
N PRO A 176 -11.40 -6.25 -18.71
CA PRO A 176 -12.07 -7.00 -19.78
C PRO A 176 -11.12 -8.03 -20.43
N ALA A 177 -11.66 -9.20 -20.77
CA ALA A 177 -10.86 -10.32 -21.26
C ALA A 177 -10.17 -10.07 -22.63
N ASP A 178 -10.64 -9.07 -23.37
CA ASP A 178 -10.13 -8.64 -24.68
C ASP A 178 -9.08 -7.53 -24.61
N GLN A 179 -8.79 -7.01 -23.40
CA GLN A 179 -7.76 -6.00 -23.24
C GLN A 179 -6.38 -6.63 -23.02
N ALA A 180 -5.37 -6.03 -23.65
CA ALA A 180 -3.99 -6.41 -23.41
C ALA A 180 -3.59 -6.13 -21.95
N PRO A 181 -2.77 -6.98 -21.32
CA PRO A 181 -2.23 -6.71 -19.99
C PRO A 181 -1.33 -5.46 -20.02
N ILE A 182 -1.29 -4.76 -18.88
CA ILE A 182 -0.44 -3.58 -18.65
C ILE A 182 0.95 -4.05 -18.21
#